data_fefcdb057e0cf1013d754778227aa21e
#
_entry.id   fefcdb057e0cf1013d754778227aa21e
#
_cell.length_a   1.000
_cell.length_b   1.000
_cell.length_c   1.000
_cell.angle_alpha   90.00
_cell.angle_beta   90.00
_cell.angle_gamma   90.00
#
_symmetry.space_group_name_H-M   'P 1'
#
loop_
_entity.id
_entity.type
_entity.pdbx_description
1 polymer ?
#
loop_
_entity_poly.entity_id
_entity_poly.type
_entity_poly.pdbx_seq_one_letter_code
_entity_poly.pdbx_strand_id
1 'polypeptide(L)'
;MAYFFSGQSHTFNEYLLVPGYSSSECIPDNVSLRTPLTRFRSGEEPALSLNVPMVSAVMQSVSGDRLAVALAQEGGVSFLYGSQSIEDEAAMVARVKSYKAGFVQSDSNISPDATLADILALREQTGHSTVAVTEDGTADGRLVGIVTSRDYRVSRMDPQTKVREFMTPREKMITAPDGTTLKEANNIIWEHKLNSLPIVNDEGRLCAFVFRKDYDLHKQKPNELLDSQKRYLVGAGINTRDYAERVPALVEAGVDVLVIDSSEGYSEWQKRTIAWIRERYGDSVKVGAGNVVDADGFRFLADCGADFVKVGIGGGSICITRETKGIGRGQATAVIDVCRARDEYFRETGIYVPVCSDGGIVHDHHITLALAMGADFVMLGRYFARFDESPSDKVNVNGTLMKEYWGEGSNRARNWQRYDLGGGKKLSFEEGVDSYVPYAGKLSDNVQQTLAKVRSTMCNCGALTIRELQEKARLTLVSSVSIVEGGAHDVVLKTSNKQV
;
A
#
# COMPACT_ATOMS: atom_id res chain seq x y z
N MET A 1 -12.09 15.03 39.15
CA MET A 1 -12.93 15.56 38.04
C MET A 1 -12.22 15.22 36.77
N ALA A 2 -12.95 14.78 35.73
CA ALA A 2 -12.35 14.46 34.43
C ALA A 2 -11.76 15.72 33.75
N TYR A 3 -10.68 15.56 33.02
CA TYR A 3 -10.12 16.61 32.16
C TYR A 3 -10.98 16.79 30.92
N PHE A 4 -11.25 18.01 30.51
CA PHE A 4 -11.98 18.36 29.32
C PHE A 4 -11.08 19.13 28.35
N PHE A 5 -10.92 18.63 27.12
CA PHE A 5 -10.30 19.42 26.05
C PHE A 5 -11.15 20.66 25.75
N SER A 6 -10.51 21.81 25.61
CA SER A 6 -11.20 23.04 25.22
C SER A 6 -11.57 23.01 23.73
N GLY A 7 -12.77 23.42 23.40
CA GLY A 7 -13.28 23.50 22.02
C GLY A 7 -13.94 22.23 21.54
N GLN A 8 -14.49 22.31 20.32
CA GLN A 8 -15.17 21.21 19.65
C GLN A 8 -14.18 20.32 18.93
N SER A 9 -14.55 19.04 18.79
CA SER A 9 -13.77 18.05 18.05
C SER A 9 -14.35 17.91 16.64
N HIS A 10 -13.57 18.29 15.63
CA HIS A 10 -13.99 18.45 14.25
C HIS A 10 -13.51 17.31 13.33
N THR A 11 -14.26 17.06 12.27
CA THR A 11 -13.95 16.15 11.16
C THR A 11 -13.43 16.94 9.94
N PHE A 12 -12.92 16.26 8.93
CA PHE A 12 -12.45 16.92 7.70
C PHE A 12 -13.56 17.66 6.94
N ASN A 13 -14.81 17.17 7.00
CA ASN A 13 -15.94 17.81 6.33
C ASN A 13 -16.21 19.25 6.81
N GLU A 14 -15.74 19.60 8.00
CA GLU A 14 -15.98 20.92 8.60
C GLU A 14 -14.91 21.95 8.23
N TYR A 15 -13.98 21.59 7.31
CA TYR A 15 -12.91 22.48 6.87
C TYR A 15 -12.88 22.63 5.36
N LEU A 16 -12.52 23.83 4.91
CA LEU A 16 -12.13 24.12 3.55
C LEU A 16 -10.76 24.80 3.51
N LEU A 17 -10.03 24.58 2.42
CA LEU A 17 -8.82 25.32 2.09
C LEU A 17 -9.21 26.66 1.46
N VAL A 18 -8.62 27.74 1.95
CA VAL A 18 -8.71 29.06 1.34
C VAL A 18 -7.57 29.20 0.33
N PRO A 19 -7.84 29.53 -0.94
CA PRO A 19 -6.80 29.66 -1.95
C PRO A 19 -5.69 30.65 -1.53
N GLY A 20 -4.45 30.28 -1.84
CA GLY A 20 -3.27 31.13 -1.67
C GLY A 20 -2.85 31.80 -2.99
N TYR A 21 -1.73 32.51 -2.95
CA TYR A 21 -1.13 33.01 -4.18
C TYR A 21 -0.52 31.87 -4.98
N SER A 22 -0.97 31.70 -6.21
CA SER A 22 -0.47 30.69 -7.15
C SER A 22 0.40 31.38 -8.20
N SER A 23 1.70 31.06 -8.23
CA SER A 23 2.63 31.57 -9.23
C SER A 23 2.51 30.78 -10.55
N SER A 24 3.20 31.24 -11.60
CA SER A 24 3.28 30.52 -12.88
C SER A 24 3.96 29.14 -12.77
N GLU A 25 4.70 28.87 -11.69
CA GLU A 25 5.32 27.60 -11.40
C GLU A 25 4.36 26.57 -10.76
N CYS A 26 3.22 27.07 -10.22
CA CYS A 26 2.21 26.23 -9.58
C CYS A 26 1.35 25.50 -10.62
N ILE A 27 1.97 24.57 -11.34
CA ILE A 27 1.31 23.65 -12.26
C ILE A 27 1.46 22.21 -11.71
N PRO A 28 0.49 21.32 -11.96
CA PRO A 28 0.46 19.97 -11.38
C PRO A 28 1.74 19.15 -11.62
N ASP A 29 2.40 19.33 -12.76
CA ASP A 29 3.62 18.60 -13.12
C ASP A 29 4.85 19.01 -12.28
N ASN A 30 4.85 20.21 -11.71
CA ASN A 30 5.90 20.69 -10.81
C ASN A 30 5.67 20.27 -9.35
N VAL A 31 4.51 19.71 -9.02
CA VAL A 31 4.17 19.33 -7.65
C VAL A 31 4.81 17.99 -7.29
N SER A 32 5.68 18.00 -6.28
CA SER A 32 6.20 16.79 -5.66
C SER A 32 5.30 16.33 -4.50
N LEU A 33 4.88 15.08 -4.56
CA LEU A 33 4.14 14.42 -3.48
C LEU A 33 5.03 13.55 -2.58
N ARG A 34 6.36 13.63 -2.77
CA ARG A 34 7.30 12.88 -1.94
C ARG A 34 7.22 13.34 -0.49
N THR A 35 7.21 12.36 0.43
CA THR A 35 7.04 12.61 1.86
C THR A 35 7.84 11.58 2.69
N PRO A 36 8.33 11.92 3.90
CA PRO A 36 9.03 10.97 4.74
C PRO A 36 8.07 9.87 5.25
N LEU A 37 8.53 8.63 5.25
CA LEU A 37 7.84 7.51 5.88
C LEU A 37 8.40 7.21 7.28
N THR A 38 9.71 7.42 7.49
CA THR A 38 10.39 7.08 8.74
C THR A 38 11.05 8.29 9.37
N ARG A 39 11.24 8.23 10.69
CA ARG A 39 11.93 9.29 11.47
C ARG A 39 13.32 9.59 10.93
N PHE A 40 13.75 10.82 11.10
CA PHE A 40 15.08 11.29 10.72
C PHE A 40 15.52 12.46 11.61
N ARG A 41 16.82 12.74 11.65
CA ARG A 41 17.35 13.88 12.38
C ARG A 41 17.42 15.13 11.49
N SER A 42 17.40 16.29 12.11
CA SER A 42 17.59 17.55 11.41
C SER A 42 18.88 17.54 10.58
N GLY A 43 18.76 17.85 9.28
CA GLY A 43 19.87 17.80 8.34
C GLY A 43 20.16 16.44 7.70
N GLU A 44 19.39 15.39 8.07
CA GLU A 44 19.49 14.06 7.47
C GLU A 44 18.27 13.79 6.56
N GLU A 45 18.42 12.86 5.61
CA GLU A 45 17.31 12.34 4.83
C GLU A 45 16.66 11.16 5.58
N PRO A 46 15.33 10.96 5.46
CA PRO A 46 14.67 9.79 6.02
C PRO A 46 15.17 8.50 5.35
N ALA A 47 15.32 7.44 6.12
CA ALA A 47 15.74 6.14 5.61
C ALA A 47 14.76 5.57 4.56
N LEU A 48 13.46 5.82 4.75
CA LEU A 48 12.41 5.50 3.79
C LEU A 48 11.52 6.73 3.57
N SER A 49 11.18 6.96 2.31
CA SER A 49 10.21 7.98 1.87
C SER A 49 9.14 7.33 0.99
N LEU A 50 7.97 7.93 0.94
CA LEU A 50 6.93 7.62 -0.04
C LEU A 50 7.06 8.57 -1.23
N ASN A 51 6.77 8.09 -2.44
CA ASN A 51 6.69 8.94 -3.63
C ASN A 51 5.28 9.58 -3.78
N VAL A 52 4.27 8.95 -3.18
CA VAL A 52 2.91 9.51 -2.99
C VAL A 52 2.45 9.32 -1.56
N PRO A 53 1.72 10.25 -0.95
CA PRO A 53 1.43 10.25 0.49
C PRO A 53 0.27 9.30 0.87
N MET A 54 0.28 8.08 0.34
CA MET A 54 -0.81 7.12 0.53
C MET A 54 -0.28 5.76 0.95
N VAL A 55 -0.86 5.20 2.01
CA VAL A 55 -0.61 3.82 2.45
C VAL A 55 -1.91 3.07 2.66
N SER A 56 -1.91 1.74 2.50
CA SER A 56 -3.11 0.95 2.74
C SER A 56 -3.24 0.53 4.21
N ALA A 57 -4.49 0.40 4.66
CA ALA A 57 -4.80 0.00 6.03
C ALA A 57 -4.47 -1.48 6.27
N VAL A 58 -4.04 -1.80 7.50
CA VAL A 58 -3.69 -3.16 7.96
C VAL A 58 -4.97 -3.98 8.15
N MET A 59 -5.58 -4.40 7.05
CA MET A 59 -6.90 -5.07 7.08
C MET A 59 -6.98 -6.22 6.09
N GLN A 60 -7.58 -7.34 6.52
CA GLN A 60 -7.82 -8.54 5.69
C GLN A 60 -8.54 -8.21 4.37
N SER A 61 -9.52 -7.32 4.42
CA SER A 61 -10.32 -6.93 3.26
C SER A 61 -9.64 -5.91 2.34
N VAL A 62 -8.44 -5.44 2.68
CA VAL A 62 -7.75 -4.34 1.98
C VAL A 62 -6.38 -4.74 1.47
N SER A 63 -5.49 -5.22 2.33
CA SER A 63 -4.04 -5.21 2.11
C SER A 63 -3.47 -6.61 1.91
N GLY A 64 -3.65 -7.17 0.72
CA GLY A 64 -2.94 -8.38 0.26
C GLY A 64 -1.72 -8.06 -0.61
N ASP A 65 -1.00 -9.09 -1.02
CA ASP A 65 0.20 -8.98 -1.85
C ASP A 65 -0.05 -8.34 -3.22
N ARG A 66 -1.18 -8.62 -3.87
CA ARG A 66 -1.58 -8.00 -5.15
C ARG A 66 -1.75 -6.49 -5.01
N LEU A 67 -2.44 -6.05 -3.95
CA LEU A 67 -2.59 -4.62 -3.68
C LEU A 67 -1.25 -3.98 -3.33
N ALA A 68 -0.39 -4.69 -2.60
CA ALA A 68 0.93 -4.18 -2.23
C ALA A 68 1.80 -3.89 -3.46
N VAL A 69 1.84 -4.80 -4.43
CA VAL A 69 2.54 -4.58 -5.71
C VAL A 69 1.93 -3.40 -6.47
N ALA A 70 0.60 -3.36 -6.62
CA ALA A 70 -0.07 -2.31 -7.37
C ALA A 70 0.12 -0.91 -6.73
N LEU A 71 0.05 -0.81 -5.40
CA LEU A 71 0.23 0.46 -4.70
C LEU A 71 1.70 0.93 -4.75
N ALA A 72 2.67 0.01 -4.64
CA ALA A 72 4.08 0.33 -4.79
C ALA A 72 4.42 0.83 -6.21
N GLN A 73 3.75 0.31 -7.25
CA GLN A 73 3.85 0.80 -8.62
C GLN A 73 3.36 2.25 -8.78
N GLU A 74 2.42 2.69 -7.96
CA GLU A 74 1.92 4.07 -7.94
C GLU A 74 2.68 4.97 -6.93
N GLY A 75 3.61 4.41 -6.16
CA GLY A 75 4.50 5.16 -5.27
C GLY A 75 4.13 5.18 -3.79
N GLY A 76 3.12 4.42 -3.39
CA GLY A 76 2.71 4.22 -1.99
C GLY A 76 3.23 2.92 -1.39
N VAL A 77 2.86 2.63 -0.14
CA VAL A 77 3.18 1.37 0.56
C VAL A 77 1.91 0.71 1.06
N SER A 78 1.79 -0.59 0.86
CA SER A 78 0.77 -1.40 1.49
C SER A 78 1.32 -2.05 2.76
N PHE A 79 0.53 -1.99 3.85
CA PHE A 79 0.80 -2.75 5.06
C PHE A 79 -0.04 -4.02 5.06
N LEU A 80 0.60 -5.15 4.82
CA LEU A 80 -0.05 -6.46 4.85
C LEU A 80 -0.71 -6.72 6.20
N TYR A 81 -1.84 -7.40 6.20
CA TYR A 81 -2.58 -7.64 7.44
C TYR A 81 -1.96 -8.74 8.31
N GLY A 82 -1.82 -8.46 9.60
CA GLY A 82 -1.26 -9.40 10.59
C GLY A 82 -2.26 -10.40 11.18
N SER A 83 -3.55 -10.31 10.81
CA SER A 83 -4.61 -11.22 11.28
C SER A 83 -4.62 -12.55 10.53
N GLN A 84 -3.46 -13.16 10.38
CA GLN A 84 -3.21 -14.43 9.73
C GLN A 84 -2.03 -15.14 10.41
N SER A 85 -1.66 -16.34 9.96
CA SER A 85 -0.48 -17.03 10.47
C SER A 85 0.80 -16.22 10.16
N ILE A 86 1.85 -16.46 10.94
CA ILE A 86 3.15 -15.82 10.73
C ILE A 86 3.72 -16.25 9.38
N GLU A 87 3.57 -17.53 9.05
CA GLU A 87 4.05 -18.15 7.82
C GLU A 87 3.36 -17.55 6.58
N ASP A 88 2.04 -17.37 6.64
CA ASP A 88 1.27 -16.81 5.51
C ASP A 88 1.63 -15.34 5.26
N GLU A 89 1.78 -14.55 6.33
CA GLU A 89 2.18 -13.14 6.20
C GLU A 89 3.61 -13.01 5.66
N ALA A 90 4.56 -13.80 6.19
CA ALA A 90 5.93 -13.84 5.69
C ALA A 90 5.99 -14.27 4.21
N ALA A 91 5.17 -15.25 3.82
CA ALA A 91 5.04 -15.66 2.42
C ALA A 91 4.46 -14.55 1.54
N MET A 92 3.50 -13.75 2.02
CA MET A 92 3.01 -12.56 1.30
C MET A 92 4.11 -11.52 1.12
N VAL A 93 4.89 -11.22 2.17
CA VAL A 93 6.05 -10.31 2.08
C VAL A 93 7.03 -10.82 1.02
N ALA A 94 7.42 -12.09 1.09
CA ALA A 94 8.36 -12.70 0.15
C ALA A 94 7.84 -12.61 -1.30
N ARG A 95 6.54 -12.85 -1.53
CA ARG A 95 5.94 -12.68 -2.86
C ARG A 95 6.08 -11.25 -3.38
N VAL A 96 5.79 -10.23 -2.57
CA VAL A 96 5.98 -8.82 -2.99
C VAL A 96 7.44 -8.53 -3.27
N LYS A 97 8.35 -8.99 -2.42
CA LYS A 97 9.81 -8.79 -2.58
C LYS A 97 10.40 -9.56 -3.76
N SER A 98 9.70 -10.54 -4.30
CA SER A 98 10.12 -11.24 -5.51
C SER A 98 9.96 -10.40 -6.79
N TYR A 99 9.09 -9.38 -6.76
CA TYR A 99 8.91 -8.45 -7.88
C TYR A 99 10.02 -7.41 -7.94
N LYS A 100 10.72 -7.36 -9.07
CA LYS A 100 11.65 -6.27 -9.43
C LYS A 100 11.03 -5.42 -10.54
N ALA A 101 11.22 -4.11 -10.48
CA ALA A 101 10.73 -3.20 -11.52
C ALA A 101 11.23 -3.60 -12.92
N GLY A 102 10.31 -3.87 -13.83
CA GLY A 102 10.61 -4.35 -15.20
C GLY A 102 11.04 -5.81 -15.28
N PHE A 103 11.16 -6.54 -14.16
CA PHE A 103 11.38 -7.97 -14.11
C PHE A 103 10.10 -8.68 -13.64
N VAL A 104 9.65 -9.67 -14.41
CA VAL A 104 8.39 -10.38 -14.15
C VAL A 104 8.69 -11.82 -13.78
N GLN A 105 8.22 -12.27 -12.63
CA GLN A 105 8.23 -13.70 -12.33
C GLN A 105 7.29 -14.44 -13.26
N SER A 106 7.68 -15.63 -13.68
CA SER A 106 6.86 -16.45 -14.55
C SER A 106 5.73 -17.11 -13.75
N ASP A 107 4.49 -16.80 -14.12
CA ASP A 107 3.27 -17.47 -13.66
C ASP A 107 2.77 -18.51 -14.67
N SER A 108 3.47 -18.67 -15.77
CA SER A 108 3.16 -19.53 -16.90
C SER A 108 4.32 -20.48 -17.15
N ASN A 109 4.36 -21.57 -16.38
CA ASN A 109 5.45 -22.56 -16.42
C ASN A 109 4.89 -23.94 -16.70
N ILE A 110 5.65 -24.75 -17.44
CA ILE A 110 5.22 -26.11 -17.79
C ILE A 110 6.44 -27.04 -17.92
N SER A 111 6.21 -28.34 -17.71
CA SER A 111 7.21 -29.37 -17.94
C SER A 111 7.35 -29.71 -19.46
N PRO A 112 8.54 -30.12 -19.95
CA PRO A 112 8.72 -30.58 -21.33
C PRO A 112 7.88 -31.81 -21.68
N ASP A 113 7.42 -32.57 -20.67
CA ASP A 113 6.55 -33.75 -20.84
C ASP A 113 5.05 -33.42 -20.93
N ALA A 114 4.64 -32.21 -20.67
CA ALA A 114 3.29 -31.73 -20.87
C ALA A 114 2.92 -31.69 -22.35
N THR A 115 1.66 -31.42 -22.65
CA THR A 115 1.10 -31.45 -24.01
C THR A 115 0.72 -30.07 -24.54
N LEU A 116 0.41 -29.98 -25.83
CA LEU A 116 -0.16 -28.78 -26.42
C LEU A 116 -1.52 -28.41 -25.76
N ALA A 117 -2.32 -29.39 -25.37
CA ALA A 117 -3.57 -29.15 -24.68
C ALA A 117 -3.33 -28.44 -23.32
N ASP A 118 -2.28 -28.83 -22.59
CA ASP A 118 -1.92 -28.20 -21.32
C ASP A 118 -1.42 -26.75 -21.53
N ILE A 119 -0.68 -26.48 -22.60
CA ILE A 119 -0.30 -25.09 -23.00
C ILE A 119 -1.53 -24.23 -23.26
N LEU A 120 -2.53 -24.76 -23.96
CA LEU A 120 -3.74 -24.02 -24.29
C LEU A 120 -4.57 -23.72 -23.03
N ALA A 121 -4.72 -24.71 -22.15
CA ALA A 121 -5.40 -24.54 -20.87
C ALA A 121 -4.67 -23.50 -19.98
N LEU A 122 -3.34 -23.56 -19.88
CA LEU A 122 -2.54 -22.61 -19.12
C LEU A 122 -2.69 -21.18 -19.70
N ARG A 123 -2.73 -21.03 -21.01
CA ARG A 123 -2.95 -19.74 -21.66
C ARG A 123 -4.35 -19.19 -21.43
N GLU A 124 -5.36 -20.03 -21.41
CA GLU A 124 -6.74 -19.61 -21.06
C GLU A 124 -6.82 -19.13 -19.63
N GLN A 125 -6.12 -19.79 -18.72
CA GLN A 125 -6.06 -19.44 -17.30
C GLN A 125 -5.28 -18.15 -17.04
N THR A 126 -4.09 -17.99 -17.64
CA THR A 126 -3.14 -16.90 -17.33
C THR A 126 -3.24 -15.70 -18.30
N GLY A 127 -3.79 -15.91 -19.50
CA GLY A 127 -3.82 -14.91 -20.57
C GLY A 127 -2.44 -14.68 -21.25
N HIS A 128 -1.40 -15.42 -20.87
CA HIS A 128 -0.05 -15.20 -21.36
C HIS A 128 0.28 -16.03 -22.61
N SER A 129 0.99 -15.42 -23.56
CA SER A 129 1.41 -16.06 -24.81
C SER A 129 2.82 -16.65 -24.76
N THR A 130 3.58 -16.36 -23.72
CA THR A 130 4.92 -16.86 -23.47
C THR A 130 4.88 -17.78 -22.25
N VAL A 131 5.32 -19.02 -22.43
CA VAL A 131 5.33 -20.04 -21.38
C VAL A 131 6.76 -20.54 -21.19
N ALA A 132 7.28 -20.47 -19.99
CA ALA A 132 8.57 -21.05 -19.66
C ALA A 132 8.46 -22.56 -19.60
N VAL A 133 9.44 -23.27 -20.17
CA VAL A 133 9.56 -24.72 -20.03
C VAL A 133 10.71 -24.98 -19.06
N THR A 134 10.37 -25.48 -17.87
CA THR A 134 11.32 -25.84 -16.82
C THR A 134 11.32 -27.35 -16.61
N GLU A 135 12.41 -27.92 -16.12
CA GLU A 135 12.54 -29.39 -15.96
C GLU A 135 11.36 -30.01 -15.19
N ASP A 136 10.90 -29.33 -14.15
CA ASP A 136 9.85 -29.76 -13.23
C ASP A 136 8.51 -29.05 -13.43
N GLY A 137 8.43 -28.07 -14.35
CA GLY A 137 7.24 -27.25 -14.58
C GLY A 137 7.00 -26.16 -13.54
N THR A 138 7.95 -25.91 -12.63
CA THR A 138 7.84 -24.88 -11.60
C THR A 138 8.41 -23.53 -12.05
N ALA A 139 8.05 -22.46 -11.34
CA ALA A 139 8.44 -21.09 -11.66
C ALA A 139 9.94 -20.81 -11.50
N ASP A 140 10.60 -21.56 -10.63
CA ASP A 140 12.02 -21.47 -10.29
C ASP A 140 12.80 -22.73 -10.73
N GLY A 141 12.19 -23.57 -11.54
CA GLY A 141 12.81 -24.76 -12.12
C GLY A 141 13.95 -24.42 -13.08
N ARG A 142 14.80 -25.42 -13.41
CA ARG A 142 15.85 -25.24 -14.38
C ARG A 142 15.23 -25.01 -15.78
N LEU A 143 15.60 -23.90 -16.43
CA LEU A 143 15.05 -23.50 -17.72
C LEU A 143 15.59 -24.41 -18.84
N VAL A 144 14.70 -25.15 -19.52
CA VAL A 144 15.05 -26.05 -20.63
C VAL A 144 14.51 -25.58 -21.97
N GLY A 145 13.57 -24.64 -21.98
CA GLY A 145 13.03 -24.08 -23.23
C GLY A 145 12.00 -22.99 -22.98
N ILE A 146 11.40 -22.53 -24.05
CA ILE A 146 10.30 -21.56 -24.06
C ILE A 146 9.30 -21.94 -25.15
N VAL A 147 8.02 -21.69 -24.89
CA VAL A 147 6.95 -21.80 -25.88
C VAL A 147 6.29 -20.44 -26.07
N THR A 148 6.13 -20.03 -27.30
CA THR A 148 5.39 -18.83 -27.70
C THR A 148 4.31 -19.18 -28.73
N SER A 149 3.42 -18.24 -29.05
CA SER A 149 2.39 -18.45 -30.08
C SER A 149 2.94 -18.72 -31.49
N ARG A 150 4.24 -18.58 -31.70
CA ARG A 150 4.92 -18.87 -32.99
C ARG A 150 5.38 -20.30 -33.10
N ASP A 151 5.47 -21.03 -31.98
CA ASP A 151 6.04 -22.37 -31.93
C ASP A 151 5.02 -23.47 -32.24
N TYR A 152 3.71 -23.16 -32.30
CA TYR A 152 2.65 -24.13 -32.60
C TYR A 152 1.51 -23.53 -33.40
N ARG A 153 0.78 -24.43 -34.10
CA ARG A 153 -0.45 -24.10 -34.82
C ARG A 153 -1.57 -25.07 -34.43
N VAL A 154 -2.53 -24.57 -33.63
CA VAL A 154 -3.64 -25.36 -33.07
C VAL A 154 -4.40 -26.14 -34.16
N SER A 155 -4.57 -25.58 -35.38
CA SER A 155 -5.27 -26.23 -36.51
C SER A 155 -4.49 -27.33 -37.22
N ARG A 156 -3.20 -27.55 -36.86
CA ARG A 156 -2.30 -28.47 -37.58
C ARG A 156 -1.51 -29.41 -36.69
N MET A 157 -1.61 -29.26 -35.37
CA MET A 157 -0.88 -30.06 -34.40
C MET A 157 -1.87 -30.86 -33.52
N ASP A 158 -1.49 -32.10 -33.24
CA ASP A 158 -2.26 -32.93 -32.29
C ASP A 158 -2.19 -32.31 -30.88
N PRO A 159 -3.32 -32.13 -30.21
CA PRO A 159 -3.35 -31.64 -28.81
C PRO A 159 -2.47 -32.47 -27.83
N GLN A 160 -2.18 -33.75 -28.14
CA GLN A 160 -1.34 -34.62 -27.35
C GLN A 160 0.17 -34.49 -27.65
N THR A 161 0.55 -33.65 -28.63
CA THR A 161 1.96 -33.43 -28.95
C THR A 161 2.70 -32.88 -27.72
N LYS A 162 3.83 -33.47 -27.39
CA LYS A 162 4.64 -33.09 -26.24
C LYS A 162 5.32 -31.74 -26.46
N VAL A 163 5.40 -30.94 -25.40
CA VAL A 163 6.01 -29.59 -25.40
C VAL A 163 7.45 -29.64 -25.91
N ARG A 164 8.24 -30.65 -25.54
CA ARG A 164 9.61 -30.84 -26.00
C ARG A 164 9.78 -30.93 -27.51
N GLU A 165 8.74 -31.31 -28.23
CA GLU A 165 8.78 -31.51 -29.72
C GLU A 165 8.68 -30.18 -30.47
N PHE A 166 8.08 -29.16 -29.86
CA PHE A 166 7.82 -27.88 -30.51
C PHE A 166 8.35 -26.65 -29.74
N MET A 167 8.82 -26.81 -28.51
CA MET A 167 9.43 -25.71 -27.79
C MET A 167 10.69 -25.20 -28.48
N THR A 168 11.03 -23.92 -28.28
CA THR A 168 12.37 -23.42 -28.55
C THR A 168 13.30 -23.89 -27.41
N PRO A 169 14.26 -24.80 -27.68
CA PRO A 169 15.11 -25.37 -26.63
C PRO A 169 16.14 -24.36 -26.11
N ARG A 170 16.65 -24.58 -24.91
CA ARG A 170 17.55 -23.69 -24.17
C ARG A 170 18.78 -23.26 -24.99
N GLU A 171 19.35 -24.15 -25.78
CA GLU A 171 20.55 -23.93 -26.59
C GLU A 171 20.35 -22.90 -27.71
N LYS A 172 19.08 -22.69 -28.10
CA LYS A 172 18.68 -21.69 -29.12
C LYS A 172 18.17 -20.38 -28.53
N MET A 173 18.14 -20.28 -27.19
CA MET A 173 17.64 -19.11 -26.48
C MET A 173 18.79 -18.18 -26.08
N ILE A 174 18.49 -16.89 -26.11
CA ILE A 174 19.32 -15.88 -25.47
C ILE A 174 18.73 -15.66 -24.06
N THR A 175 19.60 -15.73 -23.06
CA THR A 175 19.27 -15.46 -21.67
C THR A 175 20.30 -14.52 -21.08
N ALA A 176 20.00 -13.90 -19.95
CA ALA A 176 20.95 -13.10 -19.19
C ALA A 176 21.10 -13.63 -17.76
N PRO A 177 22.24 -13.42 -17.12
CA PRO A 177 22.47 -13.87 -15.75
C PRO A 177 21.63 -13.07 -14.73
N ASP A 178 21.38 -13.68 -13.57
CA ASP A 178 20.83 -12.95 -12.42
C ASP A 178 21.82 -11.84 -12.01
N GLY A 179 21.29 -10.68 -11.68
CA GLY A 179 22.10 -9.45 -11.49
C GLY A 179 22.17 -8.54 -12.71
N THR A 180 21.73 -8.98 -13.91
CA THR A 180 21.59 -8.12 -15.08
C THR A 180 20.68 -6.94 -14.75
N THR A 181 21.13 -5.72 -15.05
CA THR A 181 20.30 -4.52 -14.88
C THR A 181 19.22 -4.44 -15.95
N LEU A 182 18.12 -3.73 -15.65
CA LEU A 182 17.03 -3.55 -16.62
C LEU A 182 17.50 -2.87 -17.92
N LYS A 183 18.49 -1.96 -17.81
CA LYS A 183 19.10 -1.28 -18.99
C LYS A 183 19.88 -2.27 -19.85
N GLU A 184 20.69 -3.14 -19.26
CA GLU A 184 21.43 -4.17 -19.98
C GLU A 184 20.48 -5.18 -20.61
N ALA A 185 19.47 -5.67 -19.87
CA ALA A 185 18.44 -6.56 -20.39
C ALA A 185 17.72 -5.95 -21.60
N ASN A 186 17.37 -4.65 -21.52
CA ASN A 186 16.75 -3.95 -22.65
C ASN A 186 17.68 -3.82 -23.86
N ASN A 187 18.98 -3.58 -23.67
CA ASN A 187 19.95 -3.55 -24.75
C ASN A 187 20.03 -4.91 -25.47
N ILE A 188 20.07 -6.02 -24.70
CA ILE A 188 20.05 -7.40 -25.24
C ILE A 188 18.76 -7.64 -26.04
N ILE A 189 17.60 -7.23 -25.49
CA ILE A 189 16.31 -7.34 -26.17
C ILE A 189 16.31 -6.60 -27.53
N TRP A 190 16.86 -5.39 -27.58
CA TRP A 190 16.95 -4.60 -28.80
C TRP A 190 17.93 -5.18 -29.82
N GLU A 191 19.13 -5.54 -29.39
CA GLU A 191 20.19 -6.09 -30.24
C GLU A 191 19.74 -7.39 -30.93
N HIS A 192 19.10 -8.26 -30.16
CA HIS A 192 18.66 -9.58 -30.65
C HIS A 192 17.20 -9.61 -31.12
N LYS A 193 16.50 -8.46 -31.13
CA LYS A 193 15.08 -8.33 -31.57
C LYS A 193 14.13 -9.28 -30.82
N LEU A 194 14.36 -9.44 -29.52
CA LEU A 194 13.56 -10.31 -28.66
C LEU A 194 12.26 -9.61 -28.22
N ASN A 195 11.23 -10.41 -27.88
CA ASN A 195 10.05 -9.94 -27.18
C ASN A 195 10.16 -10.16 -25.66
N SER A 196 10.96 -11.16 -25.26
CA SER A 196 11.21 -11.50 -23.86
C SER A 196 12.64 -12.02 -23.69
N LEU A 197 13.25 -11.73 -22.56
CA LEU A 197 14.57 -12.17 -22.16
C LEU A 197 14.46 -12.91 -20.84
N PRO A 198 14.67 -14.24 -20.79
CA PRO A 198 14.76 -14.97 -19.54
C PRO A 198 16.03 -14.59 -18.76
N ILE A 199 15.90 -14.41 -17.48
CA ILE A 199 16.98 -14.19 -16.52
C ILE A 199 17.17 -15.49 -15.74
N VAL A 200 18.39 -16.00 -15.73
CA VAL A 200 18.72 -17.28 -15.07
C VAL A 200 19.89 -17.12 -14.13
N ASN A 201 19.91 -17.89 -13.04
CA ASN A 201 21.05 -17.95 -12.13
C ASN A 201 22.17 -18.86 -12.68
N ASP A 202 23.28 -18.98 -11.93
CA ASP A 202 24.45 -19.79 -12.30
C ASP A 202 24.12 -21.29 -12.44
N GLU A 203 23.04 -21.76 -11.79
CA GLU A 203 22.56 -23.15 -11.91
C GLU A 203 21.63 -23.35 -13.13
N GLY A 204 21.34 -22.29 -13.87
CA GLY A 204 20.42 -22.29 -15.00
C GLY A 204 18.96 -22.31 -14.62
N ARG A 205 18.62 -21.98 -13.36
CA ARG A 205 17.24 -21.85 -12.90
C ARG A 205 16.65 -20.51 -13.33
N LEU A 206 15.37 -20.53 -13.68
CA LEU A 206 14.65 -19.33 -14.07
C LEU A 206 14.44 -18.41 -12.84
N CYS A 207 14.88 -17.16 -12.93
CA CYS A 207 14.68 -16.14 -11.91
C CYS A 207 13.54 -15.16 -12.28
N ALA A 208 13.54 -14.72 -13.55
CA ALA A 208 12.55 -13.77 -14.04
C ALA A 208 12.54 -13.73 -15.57
N PHE A 209 11.59 -12.98 -16.12
CA PHE A 209 11.61 -12.49 -17.50
C PHE A 209 11.71 -10.97 -17.50
N VAL A 210 12.37 -10.43 -18.55
CA VAL A 210 12.21 -9.03 -18.95
C VAL A 210 11.47 -9.05 -20.30
N PHE A 211 10.29 -8.45 -20.35
CA PHE A 211 9.55 -8.28 -21.59
C PHE A 211 9.75 -6.87 -22.14
N ARG A 212 9.85 -6.74 -23.44
CA ARG A 212 9.98 -5.44 -24.10
C ARG A 212 8.85 -4.48 -23.70
N LYS A 213 7.60 -4.98 -23.64
CA LYS A 213 6.43 -4.20 -23.23
C LYS A 213 6.52 -3.68 -21.78
N ASP A 214 7.11 -4.46 -20.88
CA ASP A 214 7.16 -4.10 -19.45
C ASP A 214 8.26 -3.06 -19.17
N TYR A 215 9.33 -3.04 -19.97
CA TYR A 215 10.30 -1.95 -19.97
C TYR A 215 9.64 -0.59 -20.33
N ASP A 216 8.79 -0.59 -21.34
CA ASP A 216 8.07 0.62 -21.74
C ASP A 216 7.03 1.03 -20.68
N LEU A 217 6.36 0.06 -20.03
CA LEU A 217 5.43 0.31 -18.92
C LEU A 217 6.15 0.87 -17.69
N HIS A 218 7.33 0.33 -17.33
CA HIS A 218 8.14 0.85 -16.24
C HIS A 218 8.51 2.33 -16.45
N LYS A 219 8.87 2.72 -17.69
CA LYS A 219 9.11 4.13 -18.03
C LYS A 219 7.89 5.04 -17.85
N GLN A 220 6.68 4.48 -17.95
CA GLN A 220 5.42 5.21 -17.75
C GLN A 220 5.02 5.32 -16.28
N LYS A 221 5.74 4.66 -15.35
CA LYS A 221 5.49 4.67 -13.91
C LYS A 221 6.62 5.35 -13.12
N PRO A 222 6.76 6.68 -13.24
CA PRO A 222 7.89 7.40 -12.62
C PRO A 222 7.84 7.40 -11.10
N ASN A 223 6.71 7.05 -10.51
CA ASN A 223 6.49 7.07 -9.06
C ASN A 223 6.76 5.73 -8.37
N GLU A 224 7.15 4.67 -9.09
CA GLU A 224 7.38 3.35 -8.46
C GLU A 224 8.24 3.47 -7.20
N LEU A 225 7.78 2.81 -6.13
CA LEU A 225 8.47 2.83 -4.84
C LEU A 225 9.30 1.56 -4.68
N LEU A 226 10.61 1.72 -4.77
CA LEU A 226 11.56 0.62 -4.86
C LEU A 226 12.64 0.72 -3.79
N ASP A 227 13.12 -0.44 -3.33
CA ASP A 227 14.32 -0.55 -2.51
C ASP A 227 15.61 -0.40 -3.35
N SER A 228 16.77 -0.47 -2.70
CA SER A 228 18.08 -0.37 -3.37
C SER A 228 18.34 -1.51 -4.38
N GLN A 229 17.63 -2.63 -4.26
CA GLN A 229 17.71 -3.77 -5.18
C GLN A 229 16.64 -3.73 -6.29
N LYS A 230 15.91 -2.63 -6.41
CA LYS A 230 14.81 -2.42 -7.37
C LYS A 230 13.61 -3.34 -7.15
N ARG A 231 13.42 -3.84 -5.94
CA ARG A 231 12.23 -4.58 -5.53
C ARG A 231 11.21 -3.62 -4.93
N TYR A 232 9.91 -3.92 -5.06
CA TYR A 232 8.86 -3.08 -4.48
C TYR A 232 8.94 -3.05 -2.95
N LEU A 233 8.71 -1.87 -2.37
CA LEU A 233 8.59 -1.71 -0.93
C LEU A 233 7.28 -2.31 -0.42
N VAL A 234 7.36 -2.95 0.74
CA VAL A 234 6.20 -3.53 1.43
C VAL A 234 6.30 -3.35 2.93
N GLY A 235 5.18 -2.98 3.53
CA GLY A 235 4.99 -2.96 4.96
C GLY A 235 4.22 -4.19 5.45
N ALA A 236 4.30 -4.47 6.75
CA ALA A 236 3.55 -5.54 7.39
C ALA A 236 3.03 -5.10 8.76
N GLY A 237 1.84 -5.57 9.11
CA GLY A 237 1.21 -5.33 10.40
C GLY A 237 1.66 -6.34 11.45
N ILE A 238 2.05 -5.86 12.61
CA ILE A 238 2.34 -6.71 13.77
C ILE A 238 1.40 -6.36 14.92
N ASN A 239 1.28 -7.25 15.88
CA ASN A 239 0.52 -7.01 17.10
C ASN A 239 1.44 -6.99 18.34
N THR A 240 0.90 -6.67 19.49
CA THR A 240 1.63 -6.57 20.75
C THR A 240 1.76 -7.90 21.51
N ARG A 241 1.45 -9.03 20.91
CA ARG A 241 1.43 -10.36 21.56
C ARG A 241 2.44 -11.33 20.98
N ASP A 242 2.43 -11.54 19.65
CA ASP A 242 3.29 -12.52 18.98
C ASP A 242 4.49 -11.88 18.26
N TYR A 243 4.76 -10.59 18.51
CA TYR A 243 5.83 -9.84 17.86
C TYR A 243 7.21 -10.51 17.95
N ALA A 244 7.48 -11.22 19.06
CA ALA A 244 8.77 -11.86 19.29
C ALA A 244 9.05 -13.01 18.28
N GLU A 245 8.01 -13.63 17.73
CA GLU A 245 8.07 -14.68 16.72
C GLU A 245 7.80 -14.12 15.32
N ARG A 246 6.86 -13.22 15.18
CA ARG A 246 6.42 -12.63 13.91
C ARG A 246 7.48 -11.71 13.30
N VAL A 247 8.07 -10.81 14.08
CA VAL A 247 9.06 -9.85 13.56
C VAL A 247 10.27 -10.54 12.92
N PRO A 248 10.92 -11.56 13.54
CA PRO A 248 12.01 -12.28 12.88
C PRO A 248 11.61 -12.88 11.52
N ALA A 249 10.45 -13.53 11.43
CA ALA A 249 9.98 -14.14 10.19
C ALA A 249 9.72 -13.09 9.08
N LEU A 250 9.13 -11.94 9.42
CA LEU A 250 8.91 -10.86 8.47
C LEU A 250 10.22 -10.19 8.01
N VAL A 251 11.18 -10.03 8.92
CA VAL A 251 12.53 -9.50 8.59
C VAL A 251 13.27 -10.45 7.65
N GLU A 252 13.21 -11.75 7.90
CA GLU A 252 13.80 -12.78 7.03
C GLU A 252 13.15 -12.76 5.64
N ALA A 253 11.82 -12.56 5.57
CA ALA A 253 11.09 -12.41 4.31
C ALA A 253 11.42 -11.10 3.55
N GLY A 254 12.11 -10.14 4.20
CA GLY A 254 12.58 -8.90 3.60
C GLY A 254 11.60 -7.73 3.71
N VAL A 255 10.76 -7.68 4.75
CA VAL A 255 9.88 -6.53 4.99
C VAL A 255 10.68 -5.22 5.15
N ASP A 256 10.18 -4.13 4.58
CA ASP A 256 10.86 -2.84 4.62
C ASP A 256 10.45 -1.99 5.84
N VAL A 257 9.19 -2.13 6.27
CA VAL A 257 8.65 -1.36 7.40
C VAL A 257 7.54 -2.13 8.10
N LEU A 258 7.57 -2.13 9.41
CA LEU A 258 6.52 -2.70 10.26
C LEU A 258 5.56 -1.61 10.73
N VAL A 259 4.34 -2.01 11.11
CA VAL A 259 3.41 -1.14 11.84
C VAL A 259 2.69 -1.94 12.91
N ILE A 260 2.63 -1.41 14.14
CA ILE A 260 1.89 -2.05 15.20
C ILE A 260 0.39 -1.78 14.98
N ASP A 261 -0.37 -2.85 14.74
CA ASP A 261 -1.83 -2.82 14.63
C ASP A 261 -2.45 -3.12 15.99
N SER A 262 -2.78 -2.06 16.73
CA SER A 262 -3.43 -2.11 18.04
C SER A 262 -4.57 -1.10 18.08
N SER A 263 -5.59 -1.38 18.90
CA SER A 263 -6.71 -0.45 19.11
C SER A 263 -6.29 0.84 19.82
N GLU A 264 -5.21 0.79 20.62
CA GLU A 264 -4.71 1.89 21.43
C GLU A 264 -3.19 1.96 21.37
N GLY A 265 -2.66 3.16 21.00
CA GLY A 265 -1.23 3.41 20.88
C GLY A 265 -0.59 3.84 22.19
N TYR A 266 -1.30 4.59 23.02
CA TYR A 266 -0.78 5.09 24.29
C TYR A 266 -0.84 4.01 25.39
N SER A 267 -0.05 2.95 25.21
CA SER A 267 -0.11 1.78 26.08
C SER A 267 1.28 1.19 26.37
N GLU A 268 1.39 0.55 27.55
CA GLU A 268 2.58 -0.20 27.97
C GLU A 268 2.94 -1.31 26.96
N TRP A 269 1.95 -1.89 26.28
CA TRP A 269 2.15 -2.97 25.32
C TRP A 269 2.91 -2.49 24.10
N GLN A 270 2.57 -1.32 23.57
CA GLN A 270 3.32 -0.72 22.45
C GLN A 270 4.75 -0.36 22.85
N LYS A 271 4.94 0.23 24.05
CA LYS A 271 6.28 0.52 24.57
C LYS A 271 7.15 -0.73 24.62
N ARG A 272 6.62 -1.85 25.16
CA ARG A 272 7.36 -3.14 25.23
C ARG A 272 7.70 -3.67 23.86
N THR A 273 6.76 -3.63 22.92
CA THR A 273 6.96 -4.11 21.55
C THR A 273 8.05 -3.29 20.85
N ILE A 274 7.98 -1.96 20.92
CA ILE A 274 8.99 -1.08 20.31
C ILE A 274 10.35 -1.29 20.99
N ALA A 275 10.40 -1.35 22.32
CA ALA A 275 11.64 -1.56 23.06
C ALA A 275 12.32 -2.88 22.66
N TRP A 276 11.56 -3.97 22.54
CA TRP A 276 12.06 -5.27 22.12
C TRP A 276 12.64 -5.23 20.68
N ILE A 277 11.96 -4.52 19.73
CA ILE A 277 12.45 -4.35 18.37
C ILE A 277 13.75 -3.53 18.39
N ARG A 278 13.81 -2.43 19.15
CA ARG A 278 14.99 -1.56 19.23
C ARG A 278 16.19 -2.25 19.88
N GLU A 279 15.96 -3.04 20.93
CA GLU A 279 17.02 -3.82 21.58
C GLU A 279 17.64 -4.86 20.63
N ARG A 280 16.81 -5.51 19.80
CA ARG A 280 17.24 -6.62 18.95
C ARG A 280 17.77 -6.19 17.58
N TYR A 281 17.20 -5.16 17.00
CA TYR A 281 17.46 -4.73 15.62
C TYR A 281 17.95 -3.28 15.49
N GLY A 282 17.93 -2.52 16.57
CA GLY A 282 18.28 -1.09 16.51
C GLY A 282 17.38 -0.33 15.55
N ASP A 283 18.00 0.47 14.69
CA ASP A 283 17.31 1.24 13.63
C ASP A 283 17.26 0.52 12.27
N SER A 284 17.75 -0.71 12.17
CA SER A 284 17.68 -1.47 10.92
C SER A 284 16.25 -1.89 10.57
N VAL A 285 15.42 -2.20 11.58
CA VAL A 285 13.99 -2.48 11.40
C VAL A 285 13.19 -1.22 11.69
N LYS A 286 12.39 -0.80 10.71
CA LYS A 286 11.51 0.37 10.81
C LYS A 286 10.17 -0.05 11.37
N VAL A 287 9.64 0.71 12.35
CA VAL A 287 8.35 0.39 12.99
C VAL A 287 7.52 1.63 13.27
N GLY A 288 6.34 1.69 12.67
CA GLY A 288 5.29 2.64 13.01
C GLY A 288 4.44 2.16 14.19
N ALA A 289 3.87 3.10 14.92
CA ALA A 289 3.07 2.83 16.10
C ALA A 289 1.79 3.67 16.16
N GLY A 290 0.81 3.26 16.94
CA GLY A 290 -0.48 3.95 17.08
C GLY A 290 -1.62 2.94 17.34
N ASN A 291 -2.87 3.43 17.40
CA ASN A 291 -3.27 4.79 17.06
C ASN A 291 -3.36 5.66 18.33
N VAL A 292 -3.10 6.92 18.14
CA VAL A 292 -3.26 7.97 19.16
C VAL A 292 -4.17 9.09 18.62
N VAL A 293 -4.63 9.99 19.50
CA VAL A 293 -5.52 11.11 19.11
C VAL A 293 -5.14 12.45 19.73
N ASP A 294 -4.02 12.51 20.46
CA ASP A 294 -3.56 13.70 21.19
C ASP A 294 -2.03 13.81 21.26
N ALA A 295 -1.56 14.93 21.79
CA ALA A 295 -0.16 15.26 21.96
C ALA A 295 0.60 14.29 22.87
N ASP A 296 -0.03 13.86 23.98
CA ASP A 296 0.62 12.99 24.97
C ASP A 296 0.89 11.60 24.38
N GLY A 297 -0.08 11.05 23.65
CA GLY A 297 0.07 9.79 22.93
C GLY A 297 1.16 9.85 21.87
N PHE A 298 1.27 10.97 21.13
CA PHE A 298 2.33 11.16 20.16
C PHE A 298 3.72 11.18 20.81
N ARG A 299 3.90 12.03 21.84
CA ARG A 299 5.19 12.16 22.55
C ARG A 299 5.63 10.82 23.14
N PHE A 300 4.70 10.10 23.77
CA PHE A 300 4.96 8.77 24.30
C PHE A 300 5.54 7.80 23.24
N LEU A 301 4.91 7.70 22.07
CA LEU A 301 5.36 6.79 21.02
C LEU A 301 6.67 7.26 20.36
N ALA A 302 6.85 8.56 20.19
CA ALA A 302 8.10 9.16 19.69
C ALA A 302 9.28 8.85 20.62
N ASP A 303 9.09 9.02 21.96
CA ASP A 303 10.08 8.70 22.99
C ASP A 303 10.38 7.20 23.07
N CYS A 304 9.39 6.34 22.80
CA CYS A 304 9.62 4.90 22.67
C CYS A 304 10.45 4.54 21.43
N GLY A 305 10.62 5.45 20.48
CA GLY A 305 11.43 5.26 19.30
C GLY A 305 10.64 4.78 18.09
N ALA A 306 9.35 5.08 17.97
CA ALA A 306 8.58 4.83 16.75
C ALA A 306 9.17 5.58 15.56
N ASP A 307 9.13 4.97 14.36
CA ASP A 307 9.56 5.59 13.11
C ASP A 307 8.50 6.52 12.51
N PHE A 308 7.23 6.26 12.76
CA PHE A 308 6.09 7.15 12.50
C PHE A 308 4.95 6.86 13.46
N VAL A 309 4.03 7.82 13.60
CA VAL A 309 2.88 7.69 14.50
C VAL A 309 1.58 7.76 13.71
N LYS A 310 0.70 6.76 13.91
CA LYS A 310 -0.66 6.73 13.34
C LYS A 310 -1.64 7.46 14.24
N VAL A 311 -2.46 8.31 13.64
CA VAL A 311 -3.43 9.16 14.31
C VAL A 311 -4.84 8.83 13.86
N GLY A 312 -5.70 8.48 14.80
CA GLY A 312 -7.12 8.27 14.57
C GLY A 312 -7.69 7.07 15.34
N ILE A 313 -8.74 7.30 16.10
CA ILE A 313 -9.52 6.28 16.81
C ILE A 313 -11.00 6.48 16.49
N GLY A 314 -11.64 5.42 15.98
CA GLY A 314 -13.05 5.41 15.70
C GLY A 314 -13.48 6.24 14.47
N GLY A 315 -12.54 6.65 13.59
CA GLY A 315 -12.82 7.44 12.39
C GLY A 315 -13.04 6.62 11.11
N GLY A 316 -12.77 5.31 11.13
CA GLY A 316 -12.94 4.44 9.96
C GLY A 316 -14.41 4.21 9.60
N SER A 317 -14.69 4.01 8.29
CA SER A 317 -16.07 3.85 7.78
C SER A 317 -16.84 2.67 8.36
N ILE A 318 -16.13 1.64 8.84
CA ILE A 318 -16.67 0.40 9.42
C ILE A 318 -16.25 0.21 10.89
N CYS A 319 -15.62 1.22 11.48
CA CYS A 319 -15.26 1.22 12.90
C CYS A 319 -16.43 1.74 13.74
N ILE A 320 -16.86 0.97 14.72
CA ILE A 320 -17.92 1.34 15.66
C ILE A 320 -17.42 1.54 17.09
N THR A 321 -16.13 1.72 17.30
CA THR A 321 -15.52 1.96 18.62
C THR A 321 -16.14 3.17 19.33
N ARG A 322 -16.46 4.24 18.60
CA ARG A 322 -17.12 5.42 19.19
C ARG A 322 -18.54 5.14 19.67
N GLU A 323 -19.26 4.29 18.94
CA GLU A 323 -20.63 3.88 19.28
C GLU A 323 -20.64 2.89 20.46
N THR A 324 -19.73 1.91 20.43
CA THR A 324 -19.71 0.82 21.42
C THR A 324 -19.01 1.16 22.72
N LYS A 325 -17.93 1.98 22.65
CA LYS A 325 -17.08 2.31 23.81
C LYS A 325 -17.09 3.79 24.18
N GLY A 326 -17.59 4.67 23.32
CA GLY A 326 -17.53 6.12 23.51
C GLY A 326 -16.10 6.70 23.42
N ILE A 327 -15.17 5.96 22.81
CA ILE A 327 -13.75 6.36 22.69
C ILE A 327 -13.47 6.87 21.30
N GLY A 328 -12.80 8.02 21.20
CA GLY A 328 -12.39 8.62 19.92
C GLY A 328 -12.30 10.13 19.98
N ARG A 329 -11.87 10.72 18.88
CA ARG A 329 -11.77 12.17 18.67
C ARG A 329 -12.07 12.50 17.22
N GLY A 330 -12.58 13.69 16.92
CA GLY A 330 -12.74 14.16 15.53
C GLY A 330 -11.41 14.15 14.80
N GLN A 331 -11.36 13.58 13.61
CA GLN A 331 -10.10 13.25 12.94
C GLN A 331 -9.27 14.49 12.61
N ALA A 332 -9.90 15.57 12.14
CA ALA A 332 -9.20 16.82 11.85
C ALA A 332 -8.54 17.40 13.10
N THR A 333 -9.31 17.46 14.21
CA THR A 333 -8.78 17.94 15.50
C THR A 333 -7.61 17.09 16.00
N ALA A 334 -7.71 15.76 15.93
CA ALA A 334 -6.65 14.86 16.35
C ALA A 334 -5.38 15.06 15.50
N VAL A 335 -5.51 15.16 14.18
CA VAL A 335 -4.36 15.39 13.28
C VAL A 335 -3.68 16.73 13.59
N ILE A 336 -4.44 17.81 13.72
CA ILE A 336 -3.88 19.14 14.05
C ILE A 336 -3.12 19.11 15.38
N ASP A 337 -3.69 18.50 16.41
CA ASP A 337 -3.08 18.45 17.75
C ASP A 337 -1.79 17.63 17.76
N VAL A 338 -1.82 16.46 17.16
CA VAL A 338 -0.65 15.57 17.06
C VAL A 338 0.44 16.18 16.19
N CYS A 339 0.10 16.82 15.06
CA CYS A 339 1.09 17.45 14.19
C CYS A 339 1.77 18.66 14.87
N ARG A 340 1.04 19.42 15.69
CA ARG A 340 1.65 20.46 16.54
C ARG A 340 2.63 19.86 17.55
N ALA A 341 2.26 18.77 18.21
CA ALA A 341 3.15 18.07 19.13
C ALA A 341 4.40 17.52 18.41
N ARG A 342 4.27 17.01 17.17
CA ARG A 342 5.39 16.60 16.32
C ARG A 342 6.34 17.77 16.04
N ASP A 343 5.83 18.93 15.67
CA ASP A 343 6.63 20.11 15.36
C ASP A 343 7.34 20.66 16.61
N GLU A 344 6.71 20.60 17.76
CA GLU A 344 7.32 20.91 19.06
C GLU A 344 8.43 19.91 19.39
N TYR A 345 8.15 18.62 19.30
CA TYR A 345 9.11 17.55 19.54
C TYR A 345 10.35 17.68 18.63
N PHE A 346 10.12 17.99 17.36
CA PHE A 346 11.22 18.23 16.41
C PHE A 346 12.08 19.42 16.80
N ARG A 347 11.49 20.53 17.27
CA ARG A 347 12.23 21.71 17.77
C ARG A 347 13.03 21.40 19.03
N GLU A 348 12.48 20.56 19.92
CA GLU A 348 13.11 20.20 21.19
C GLU A 348 14.24 19.18 21.02
N THR A 349 14.07 18.19 20.16
CA THR A 349 14.96 17.02 20.08
C THR A 349 15.80 16.95 18.80
N GLY A 350 15.44 17.71 17.76
CA GLY A 350 16.00 17.58 16.42
C GLY A 350 15.57 16.30 15.68
N ILE A 351 14.62 15.53 16.21
CA ILE A 351 14.11 14.28 15.61
C ILE A 351 12.72 14.54 15.03
N TYR A 352 12.59 14.41 13.70
CA TYR A 352 11.31 14.45 13.02
C TYR A 352 10.69 13.05 12.98
N VAL A 353 9.47 12.91 13.52
CA VAL A 353 8.70 11.65 13.50
C VAL A 353 7.46 11.86 12.66
N PRO A 354 7.39 11.29 11.43
CA PRO A 354 6.24 11.48 10.54
C PRO A 354 4.91 11.08 11.17
N VAL A 355 3.85 11.77 10.75
CA VAL A 355 2.47 11.55 11.22
C VAL A 355 1.63 10.98 10.07
N CYS A 356 1.02 9.81 10.32
CA CYS A 356 0.07 9.16 9.43
C CYS A 356 -1.37 9.45 9.88
N SER A 357 -2.16 10.12 9.07
CA SER A 357 -3.61 10.26 9.34
C SER A 357 -4.36 9.01 8.94
N ASP A 358 -4.91 8.28 9.90
CA ASP A 358 -5.59 6.99 9.70
C ASP A 358 -7.09 7.11 10.02
N GLY A 359 -7.93 6.94 9.00
CA GLY A 359 -9.38 7.05 9.09
C GLY A 359 -9.94 8.45 8.85
N GLY A 360 -11.27 8.56 8.77
CA GLY A 360 -11.99 9.82 8.56
C GLY A 360 -11.96 10.37 7.13
N ILE A 361 -11.23 9.74 6.22
CA ILE A 361 -11.13 10.14 4.81
C ILE A 361 -12.25 9.48 4.00
N VAL A 362 -13.21 10.31 3.56
CA VAL A 362 -14.38 9.90 2.77
C VAL A 362 -14.27 10.35 1.32
N HIS A 363 -13.67 11.52 1.08
CA HIS A 363 -13.53 12.14 -0.23
C HIS A 363 -12.05 12.43 -0.54
N ASP A 364 -11.70 12.57 -1.82
CA ASP A 364 -10.34 12.84 -2.27
C ASP A 364 -9.76 14.14 -1.65
N HIS A 365 -10.58 15.19 -1.51
CA HIS A 365 -10.14 16.46 -0.92
C HIS A 365 -9.78 16.34 0.58
N HIS A 366 -10.30 15.33 1.30
CA HIS A 366 -9.89 15.07 2.69
C HIS A 366 -8.42 14.69 2.79
N ILE A 367 -7.85 14.09 1.73
CA ILE A 367 -6.42 13.79 1.67
C ILE A 367 -5.62 15.09 1.71
N THR A 368 -5.98 16.06 0.87
CA THR A 368 -5.29 17.35 0.84
C THR A 368 -5.49 18.12 2.15
N LEU A 369 -6.68 18.05 2.76
CA LEU A 369 -6.93 18.63 4.09
C LEU A 369 -6.06 18.03 5.16
N ALA A 370 -5.95 16.67 5.21
CA ALA A 370 -5.11 16.00 6.18
C ALA A 370 -3.63 16.40 6.04
N LEU A 371 -3.12 16.47 4.80
CA LEU A 371 -1.76 16.94 4.51
C LEU A 371 -1.56 18.41 4.91
N ALA A 372 -2.52 19.28 4.59
CA ALA A 372 -2.47 20.69 4.97
C ALA A 372 -2.52 20.93 6.49
N MET A 373 -3.18 20.02 7.24
CA MET A 373 -3.22 20.03 8.70
C MET A 373 -1.95 19.49 9.35
N GLY A 374 -1.00 19.03 8.55
CA GLY A 374 0.33 18.61 9.01
C GLY A 374 0.63 17.13 8.88
N ALA A 375 -0.32 16.27 8.51
CA ALA A 375 -0.02 14.86 8.25
C ALA A 375 0.99 14.72 7.10
N ASP A 376 1.93 13.79 7.23
CA ASP A 376 2.91 13.50 6.20
C ASP A 376 2.34 12.57 5.13
N PHE A 377 1.48 11.64 5.54
CA PHE A 377 0.77 10.72 4.64
C PHE A 377 -0.53 10.22 5.28
N VAL A 378 -1.33 9.54 4.49
CA VAL A 378 -2.65 9.05 4.91
C VAL A 378 -2.76 7.53 4.77
N MET A 379 -3.42 6.87 5.73
CA MET A 379 -3.77 5.46 5.67
C MET A 379 -5.23 5.31 5.27
N LEU A 380 -5.47 4.49 4.23
CA LEU A 380 -6.77 4.37 3.59
C LEU A 380 -7.24 2.90 3.59
N GLY A 381 -8.42 2.64 4.18
CA GLY A 381 -9.09 1.34 4.16
C GLY A 381 -10.13 1.27 3.04
N ARG A 382 -11.27 1.95 3.23
CA ARG A 382 -12.41 1.95 2.29
C ARG A 382 -12.01 2.31 0.86
N TYR A 383 -11.09 3.24 0.68
CA TYR A 383 -10.62 3.68 -0.63
C TYR A 383 -10.01 2.51 -1.42
N PHE A 384 -9.09 1.77 -0.80
CA PHE A 384 -8.41 0.65 -1.45
C PHE A 384 -9.24 -0.63 -1.51
N ALA A 385 -10.18 -0.85 -0.58
CA ALA A 385 -11.08 -2.00 -0.60
C ALA A 385 -11.91 -2.13 -1.89
N ARG A 386 -12.10 -1.03 -2.61
CA ARG A 386 -12.95 -0.92 -3.81
C ARG A 386 -12.33 -1.47 -5.09
N PHE A 387 -11.04 -1.81 -5.09
CA PHE A 387 -10.28 -2.09 -6.31
C PHE A 387 -10.12 -3.58 -6.59
N ASP A 388 -9.80 -3.90 -7.85
CA ASP A 388 -9.54 -5.26 -8.32
C ASP A 388 -8.43 -5.96 -7.53
N GLU A 389 -7.44 -5.19 -7.06
CA GLU A 389 -6.25 -5.69 -6.39
C GLU A 389 -6.46 -5.99 -4.91
N SER A 390 -7.54 -5.51 -4.28
CA SER A 390 -7.87 -5.86 -2.89
C SER A 390 -8.29 -7.34 -2.80
N PRO A 391 -8.02 -8.01 -1.66
CA PRO A 391 -8.22 -9.46 -1.54
C PRO A 391 -9.68 -9.92 -1.51
N SER A 392 -10.62 -9.02 -1.23
CA SER A 392 -12.04 -9.37 -1.11
C SER A 392 -12.69 -9.70 -2.46
N ASP A 393 -13.79 -10.46 -2.43
CA ASP A 393 -14.52 -10.86 -3.62
C ASP A 393 -15.41 -9.73 -4.18
N LYS A 394 -15.65 -9.80 -5.50
CA LYS A 394 -16.66 -8.98 -6.18
C LYS A 394 -18.00 -9.68 -6.11
N VAL A 395 -19.03 -8.97 -5.65
CA VAL A 395 -20.40 -9.49 -5.51
C VAL A 395 -21.39 -8.56 -6.19
N ASN A 396 -22.48 -9.11 -6.72
CA ASN A 396 -23.58 -8.32 -7.26
C ASN A 396 -24.66 -8.13 -6.17
N VAL A 397 -24.85 -6.89 -5.74
CA VAL A 397 -25.87 -6.53 -4.74
C VAL A 397 -26.91 -5.66 -5.43
N ASN A 398 -28.12 -6.18 -5.62
CA ASN A 398 -29.23 -5.47 -6.26
C ASN A 398 -28.88 -4.83 -7.63
N GLY A 399 -28.14 -5.56 -8.47
CA GLY A 399 -27.72 -5.11 -9.79
C GLY A 399 -26.46 -4.20 -9.80
N THR A 400 -25.91 -3.87 -8.65
CA THR A 400 -24.70 -3.06 -8.52
C THR A 400 -23.51 -3.95 -8.13
N LEU A 401 -22.38 -3.76 -8.83
CA LEU A 401 -21.16 -4.50 -8.54
C LEU A 401 -20.48 -3.86 -7.31
N MET A 402 -20.27 -4.67 -6.29
CA MET A 402 -19.71 -4.28 -5.00
C MET A 402 -18.48 -5.14 -4.67
N LYS A 403 -17.69 -4.70 -3.68
CA LYS A 403 -16.63 -5.47 -3.02
C LYS A 403 -17.02 -5.69 -1.57
N GLU A 404 -16.71 -6.86 -1.03
CA GLU A 404 -16.89 -7.10 0.40
C GLU A 404 -15.86 -6.29 1.21
N TYR A 405 -16.29 -5.73 2.33
CA TYR A 405 -15.45 -4.88 3.19
C TYR A 405 -15.82 -5.05 4.65
N TRP A 406 -14.88 -5.57 5.45
CA TRP A 406 -15.09 -5.85 6.86
C TRP A 406 -13.97 -5.31 7.73
N GLY A 407 -14.33 -4.90 8.97
CA GLY A 407 -13.39 -4.37 9.96
C GLY A 407 -12.61 -5.46 10.66
N GLU A 408 -11.40 -5.13 11.08
CA GLU A 408 -10.54 -6.04 11.87
C GLU A 408 -11.14 -6.39 13.24
N GLY A 409 -11.99 -5.53 13.82
CA GLY A 409 -12.75 -5.79 15.03
C GLY A 409 -14.09 -6.52 14.82
N SER A 410 -14.39 -7.00 13.62
CA SER A 410 -15.59 -7.78 13.31
C SER A 410 -15.42 -9.26 13.64
N ASN A 411 -16.55 -9.97 13.81
CA ASN A 411 -16.55 -11.42 13.97
C ASN A 411 -16.02 -12.17 12.73
N ARG A 412 -16.03 -11.54 11.56
CA ARG A 412 -15.47 -12.10 10.32
C ARG A 412 -13.95 -12.12 10.36
N ALA A 413 -13.32 -11.02 10.71
CA ALA A 413 -11.85 -10.90 10.78
C ALA A 413 -11.26 -11.76 11.89
N ARG A 414 -11.93 -11.85 13.03
CA ARG A 414 -11.46 -12.55 14.24
C ARG A 414 -10.07 -12.08 14.71
N ASN A 415 -9.71 -10.83 14.44
CA ASN A 415 -8.42 -10.24 14.81
C ASN A 415 -8.43 -9.77 16.28
N TRP A 416 -8.51 -10.71 17.20
CA TRP A 416 -8.53 -10.42 18.65
C TRP A 416 -7.16 -10.01 19.19
N GLN A 417 -6.09 -10.26 18.43
CA GLN A 417 -4.71 -9.98 18.83
C GLN A 417 -4.40 -8.47 18.88
N ARG A 418 -5.17 -7.65 18.17
CA ARG A 418 -5.03 -6.19 18.21
C ARG A 418 -5.54 -5.52 19.48
N TYR A 419 -6.15 -6.30 20.41
CA TYR A 419 -6.72 -5.79 21.65
C TYR A 419 -5.92 -6.27 22.86
N ASP A 420 -5.62 -5.35 23.76
CA ASP A 420 -4.89 -5.63 25.00
C ASP A 420 -5.87 -6.12 26.09
N LEU A 421 -6.23 -7.39 26.03
CA LEU A 421 -7.29 -8.00 26.85
C LEU A 421 -6.77 -8.64 28.15
N GLY A 422 -5.55 -8.31 28.61
CA GLY A 422 -5.01 -8.82 29.89
C GLY A 422 -5.01 -10.35 29.99
N GLY A 423 -4.76 -11.07 28.88
CA GLY A 423 -4.81 -12.53 28.81
C GLY A 423 -6.14 -13.12 28.33
N GLY A 424 -7.16 -12.28 28.12
CA GLY A 424 -8.42 -12.67 27.46
C GLY A 424 -8.19 -13.04 26.00
N LYS A 425 -8.98 -14.02 25.50
CA LYS A 425 -8.79 -14.55 24.13
C LYS A 425 -9.75 -13.96 23.09
N LYS A 426 -10.76 -13.21 23.51
CA LYS A 426 -11.84 -12.71 22.62
C LYS A 426 -12.54 -11.49 23.24
N LEU A 427 -12.89 -10.49 22.42
CA LEU A 427 -13.83 -9.44 22.82
C LEU A 427 -15.23 -10.04 22.99
N SER A 428 -15.99 -9.50 23.94
CA SER A 428 -17.39 -9.86 24.16
C SER A 428 -18.36 -9.14 23.22
N PHE A 429 -17.88 -8.17 22.44
CA PHE A 429 -18.63 -7.36 21.48
C PHE A 429 -17.76 -7.01 20.28
N GLU A 430 -18.40 -6.61 19.17
CA GLU A 430 -17.70 -6.18 17.96
C GLU A 430 -17.33 -4.70 18.02
N GLU A 431 -16.19 -4.35 17.42
CA GLU A 431 -15.73 -2.97 17.18
C GLU A 431 -15.63 -2.64 15.70
N GLY A 432 -16.11 -3.50 14.85
CA GLY A 432 -16.18 -3.33 13.39
C GLY A 432 -17.34 -4.08 12.79
N VAL A 433 -17.81 -3.61 11.63
CA VAL A 433 -18.92 -4.24 10.91
C VAL A 433 -18.44 -4.95 9.65
N ASP A 434 -19.24 -5.89 9.15
CA ASP A 434 -19.13 -6.52 7.85
C ASP A 434 -20.07 -5.82 6.86
N SER A 435 -19.55 -5.40 5.70
CA SER A 435 -20.26 -4.52 4.78
C SER A 435 -19.81 -4.68 3.34
N TYR A 436 -20.37 -3.85 2.47
CA TYR A 436 -19.98 -3.74 1.06
C TYR A 436 -19.53 -2.31 0.73
N VAL A 437 -18.61 -2.20 -0.22
CA VAL A 437 -18.23 -0.92 -0.84
C VAL A 437 -18.45 -0.98 -2.36
N PRO A 438 -18.81 0.13 -3.02
CA PRO A 438 -18.94 0.17 -4.47
C PRO A 438 -17.63 -0.22 -5.14
N TYR A 439 -17.68 -1.16 -6.08
CA TYR A 439 -16.53 -1.53 -6.90
C TYR A 439 -16.11 -0.37 -7.82
N ALA A 440 -14.82 -0.12 -7.93
CA ALA A 440 -14.28 1.01 -8.66
C ALA A 440 -13.22 0.67 -9.73
N GLY A 441 -13.04 -0.60 -10.07
CA GLY A 441 -12.08 -1.02 -11.09
C GLY A 441 -10.65 -1.11 -10.58
N LYS A 442 -9.68 -0.75 -11.43
CA LYS A 442 -8.25 -0.85 -11.12
C LYS A 442 -7.77 0.25 -10.18
N LEU A 443 -6.84 -0.10 -9.29
CA LEU A 443 -6.20 0.83 -8.36
C LEU A 443 -5.51 1.98 -9.12
N SER A 444 -4.72 1.67 -10.13
CA SER A 444 -3.92 2.66 -10.88
C SER A 444 -4.76 3.82 -11.41
N ASP A 445 -5.91 3.51 -12.04
CA ASP A 445 -6.76 4.51 -12.69
C ASP A 445 -7.33 5.50 -11.65
N ASN A 446 -7.73 4.97 -10.50
CA ASN A 446 -8.32 5.75 -9.42
C ASN A 446 -7.26 6.57 -8.64
N VAL A 447 -6.10 5.97 -8.34
CA VAL A 447 -5.02 6.68 -7.63
C VAL A 447 -4.52 7.86 -8.46
N GLN A 448 -4.31 7.69 -9.76
CA GLN A 448 -3.88 8.79 -10.63
C GLN A 448 -4.88 9.95 -10.66
N GLN A 449 -6.19 9.66 -10.72
CA GLN A 449 -7.22 10.70 -10.64
C GLN A 449 -7.21 11.42 -9.29
N THR A 450 -7.10 10.68 -8.19
CA THR A 450 -7.03 11.26 -6.85
C THR A 450 -5.79 12.15 -6.69
N LEU A 451 -4.62 11.68 -7.14
CA LEU A 451 -3.38 12.45 -7.07
C LEU A 451 -3.42 13.70 -7.96
N ALA A 452 -4.09 13.65 -9.11
CA ALA A 452 -4.30 14.83 -9.96
C ALA A 452 -5.10 15.91 -9.21
N LYS A 453 -6.16 15.54 -8.47
CA LYS A 453 -6.93 16.47 -7.64
C LYS A 453 -6.07 17.06 -6.50
N VAL A 454 -5.27 16.21 -5.82
CA VAL A 454 -4.36 16.66 -4.75
C VAL A 454 -3.35 17.68 -5.29
N ARG A 455 -2.69 17.38 -6.41
CA ARG A 455 -1.73 18.31 -7.04
C ARG A 455 -2.40 19.64 -7.46
N SER A 456 -3.57 19.56 -8.07
CA SER A 456 -4.33 20.77 -8.46
C SER A 456 -4.68 21.63 -7.26
N THR A 457 -5.12 21.03 -6.15
CA THR A 457 -5.44 21.76 -4.91
C THR A 457 -4.19 22.39 -4.29
N MET A 458 -3.03 21.68 -4.31
CA MET A 458 -1.76 22.24 -3.85
C MET A 458 -1.34 23.45 -4.67
N CYS A 459 -1.50 23.41 -5.99
CA CYS A 459 -1.28 24.58 -6.86
C CYS A 459 -2.16 25.77 -6.47
N ASN A 460 -3.45 25.53 -6.17
CA ASN A 460 -4.35 26.59 -5.70
C ASN A 460 -3.93 27.17 -4.35
N CYS A 461 -3.20 26.43 -3.54
CA CYS A 461 -2.62 26.91 -2.29
C CYS A 461 -1.23 27.56 -2.46
N GLY A 462 -0.67 27.57 -3.67
CA GLY A 462 0.67 28.09 -3.95
C GLY A 462 1.81 27.17 -3.45
N ALA A 463 1.56 25.87 -3.33
CA ALA A 463 2.49 24.89 -2.78
C ALA A 463 2.93 23.86 -3.84
N LEU A 464 4.23 23.63 -3.94
CA LEU A 464 4.84 22.65 -4.85
C LEU A 464 5.29 21.37 -4.12
N THR A 465 5.36 21.39 -2.79
CA THR A 465 5.68 20.24 -1.95
C THR A 465 4.68 20.11 -0.80
N ILE A 466 4.57 18.93 -0.19
CA ILE A 466 3.72 18.71 0.99
C ILE A 466 4.17 19.63 2.14
N ARG A 467 5.47 19.82 2.33
CA ARG A 467 6.00 20.72 3.35
C ARG A 467 5.56 22.16 3.12
N GLU A 468 5.63 22.64 1.88
CA GLU A 468 5.12 23.97 1.53
C GLU A 468 3.61 24.08 1.73
N LEU A 469 2.83 23.01 1.45
CA LEU A 469 1.39 23.00 1.74
C LEU A 469 1.15 23.18 3.24
N GLN A 470 1.86 22.44 4.10
CA GLN A 470 1.76 22.57 5.56
C GLN A 470 2.09 23.99 6.05
N GLU A 471 3.02 24.67 5.42
CA GLU A 471 3.47 26.03 5.78
C GLU A 471 2.55 27.14 5.22
N LYS A 472 2.02 26.96 4.02
CA LYS A 472 1.29 28.00 3.28
C LYS A 472 -0.24 27.86 3.37
N ALA A 473 -0.76 26.66 3.67
CA ALA A 473 -2.19 26.40 3.66
C ALA A 473 -2.94 27.27 4.68
N ARG A 474 -4.08 27.76 4.26
CA ARG A 474 -5.03 28.49 5.11
C ARG A 474 -6.32 27.71 5.16
N LEU A 475 -6.75 27.39 6.36
CA LEU A 475 -7.95 26.60 6.61
C LEU A 475 -9.02 27.46 7.26
N THR A 476 -10.28 27.23 6.86
CA THR A 476 -11.45 27.83 7.52
C THR A 476 -12.42 26.75 7.95
N LEU A 477 -13.01 26.92 9.13
CA LEU A 477 -14.17 26.14 9.56
C LEU A 477 -15.39 26.57 8.78
N VAL A 478 -16.23 25.62 8.42
CA VAL A 478 -17.48 25.86 7.70
C VAL A 478 -18.69 25.39 8.51
N SER A 479 -19.82 26.07 8.32
CA SER A 479 -21.08 25.66 8.93
C SER A 479 -21.67 24.43 8.24
N SER A 480 -22.66 23.79 8.88
CA SER A 480 -23.40 22.69 8.27
C SER A 480 -24.08 23.08 6.95
N VAL A 481 -24.51 24.35 6.82
CA VAL A 481 -25.08 24.88 5.59
C VAL A 481 -24.02 25.00 4.48
N SER A 482 -22.83 25.48 4.81
CA SER A 482 -21.71 25.56 3.86
C SER A 482 -21.24 24.18 3.39
N ILE A 483 -21.37 23.14 4.21
CA ILE A 483 -21.08 21.76 3.79
C ILE A 483 -22.06 21.33 2.69
N VAL A 484 -23.34 21.65 2.82
CA VAL A 484 -24.36 21.35 1.80
C VAL A 484 -24.12 22.16 0.53
N GLU A 485 -23.79 23.45 0.66
CA GLU A 485 -23.44 24.34 -0.45
C GLU A 485 -22.25 23.84 -1.26
N GLY A 486 -21.31 23.14 -0.61
CA GLY A 486 -20.10 22.58 -1.24
C GLY A 486 -20.36 21.44 -2.23
N GLY A 487 -21.59 20.91 -2.32
CA GLY A 487 -21.99 19.89 -3.29
C GLY A 487 -22.85 20.46 -4.42
N ALA A 488 -23.08 19.69 -5.47
CA ALA A 488 -24.08 20.03 -6.47
C ALA A 488 -25.47 20.10 -5.81
N HIS A 489 -26.08 21.27 -5.83
CA HIS A 489 -27.41 21.54 -5.22
C HIS A 489 -28.30 22.29 -6.20
N ASP A 490 -29.61 22.21 -6.00
CA ASP A 490 -30.62 22.85 -6.84
C ASP A 490 -30.56 22.46 -8.35
N VAL A 491 -29.99 21.31 -8.66
CA VAL A 491 -29.87 20.75 -10.02
C VAL A 491 -30.20 19.27 -10.04
N VAL A 492 -30.70 18.79 -11.18
CA VAL A 492 -30.87 17.35 -11.44
C VAL A 492 -29.64 16.82 -12.18
N LEU A 493 -28.90 15.91 -11.56
CA LEU A 493 -27.71 15.31 -12.17
C LEU A 493 -28.12 14.38 -13.31
N LYS A 494 -27.54 14.56 -14.50
CA LYS A 494 -27.75 13.65 -15.66
C LYS A 494 -27.09 12.28 -15.44
N THR A 495 -25.97 12.26 -14.72
CA THR A 495 -25.27 11.05 -14.30
C THR A 495 -24.91 11.22 -12.83
N SER A 496 -25.18 10.20 -12.02
CA SER A 496 -24.72 10.21 -10.64
C SER A 496 -23.21 9.87 -10.63
N ASN A 497 -22.37 10.86 -10.91
CA ASN A 497 -20.92 10.79 -10.64
C ASN A 497 -20.64 10.94 -9.12
N LYS A 498 -21.56 10.53 -8.27
CA LYS A 498 -21.25 10.31 -6.87
C LYS A 498 -20.36 9.06 -6.81
N GLN A 499 -19.04 9.27 -6.96
CA GLN A 499 -18.07 8.41 -6.32
C GLN A 499 -18.34 8.50 -4.81
N VAL A 500 -19.20 7.63 -4.32
CA VAL A 500 -19.47 7.48 -2.89
C VAL A 500 -18.35 6.63 -2.29
#